data_122b1c6c9390f283e27ce60de90ab652
#
_entry.id   122b1c6c9390f283e27ce60de90ab652
#
_cell.length_a   1.000
_cell.length_b   1.000
_cell.length_c   1.000
_cell.angle_alpha   90.00
_cell.angle_beta   90.00
_cell.angle_gamma   90.00
#
_symmetry.space_group_name_H-M   'P 1'
#
loop_
_entity.id
_entity.type
_entity.pdbx_description
1 polymer ?
#
loop_
_entity_poly.entity_id
_entity_poly.type
_entity_poly.pdbx_seq_one_letter_code
_entity_poly.pdbx_strand_id
1 'polypeptide(L)'
;MAGTRSAARTTPAPDLRACLGAVDNDRRLQVMEWLKAPTRHFPPQVEGDLQRDGVCGALIAEKLGVSQPTVSEHMRLLVSSGLVTAKKIKQWTFYKRNEPVIRAFTRRMREEL
;
A
#
# COMPACT_ATOMS: atom_id res chain seq x y z
N MET A 1 23.88 15.95 15.33
CA MET A 1 23.98 14.51 15.13
C MET A 1 22.69 13.83 15.48
N ALA A 2 22.18 14.10 16.64
CA ALA A 2 20.92 13.50 17.03
C ALA A 2 19.82 13.86 16.04
N GLY A 3 19.83 15.10 15.57
CA GLY A 3 18.82 15.54 14.61
C GLY A 3 18.87 14.75 13.32
N THR A 4 20.08 14.39 12.88
CA THR A 4 20.24 13.62 11.64
C THR A 4 19.60 12.24 11.78
N ARG A 5 19.82 11.59 12.91
CA ARG A 5 19.22 10.28 13.12
C ARG A 5 17.71 10.35 13.21
N SER A 6 17.21 11.38 13.86
CA SER A 6 15.77 11.59 13.94
C SER A 6 15.17 11.72 12.54
N ALA A 7 15.81 12.55 11.71
CA ALA A 7 15.33 12.77 10.36
C ALA A 7 15.34 11.46 9.58
N ALA A 8 16.39 10.64 9.75
CA ALA A 8 16.50 9.39 9.03
C ALA A 8 15.41 8.39 9.41
N ARG A 9 14.90 8.48 10.64
CA ARG A 9 13.86 7.57 11.09
C ARG A 9 12.46 8.14 10.96
N THR A 10 12.36 9.41 10.61
CA THR A 10 11.08 10.08 10.49
C THR A 10 10.42 9.68 9.18
N THR A 11 9.15 9.34 9.24
CA THR A 11 8.37 9.10 8.04
C THR A 11 8.31 10.40 7.24
N PRO A 12 8.69 10.38 5.95
CA PRO A 12 8.58 11.57 5.13
C PRO A 12 7.15 12.08 5.07
N ALA A 13 6.99 13.39 4.96
CA ALA A 13 5.68 13.96 4.77
C ALA A 13 5.09 13.42 3.46
N PRO A 14 3.84 12.97 3.47
CA PRO A 14 3.24 12.44 2.24
C PRO A 14 3.02 13.55 1.24
N ASP A 15 3.17 13.23 -0.04
CA ASP A 15 2.75 14.11 -1.11
C ASP A 15 1.22 14.05 -1.15
N LEU A 16 0.59 15.11 -0.70
CA LEU A 16 -0.86 15.13 -0.54
C LEU A 16 -1.59 14.87 -1.87
N ARG A 17 -1.12 15.47 -2.95
CA ARG A 17 -1.77 15.28 -4.26
C ARG A 17 -1.61 13.86 -4.77
N ALA A 18 -0.42 13.29 -4.60
CA ALA A 18 -0.19 11.92 -5.01
C ALA A 18 -1.07 10.94 -4.23
N CYS A 19 -1.23 11.17 -2.93
CA CYS A 19 -2.09 10.33 -2.11
C CYS A 19 -3.56 10.47 -2.50
N LEU A 20 -4.02 11.71 -2.71
CA LEU A 20 -5.39 11.95 -3.14
C LEU A 20 -5.67 11.29 -4.48
N GLY A 21 -4.76 11.43 -5.43
CA GLY A 21 -4.92 10.79 -6.74
C GLY A 21 -4.93 9.28 -6.64
N ALA A 22 -4.07 8.73 -5.78
CA ALA A 22 -3.97 7.28 -5.64
C ALA A 22 -5.25 6.68 -5.07
N VAL A 23 -5.93 7.36 -4.15
CA VAL A 23 -7.17 6.83 -3.56
C VAL A 23 -8.43 7.24 -4.32
N ASP A 24 -8.30 8.10 -5.32
CA ASP A 24 -9.45 8.53 -6.12
C ASP A 24 -9.74 7.51 -7.23
N ASN A 25 -10.08 6.30 -6.82
CA ASN A 25 -10.38 5.19 -7.74
C ASN A 25 -11.00 4.06 -6.94
N ASP A 26 -12.14 3.56 -7.39
CA ASP A 26 -12.88 2.53 -6.65
C ASP A 26 -12.06 1.27 -6.40
N ARG A 27 -11.31 0.82 -7.40
CA ARG A 27 -10.51 -0.39 -7.24
C ARG A 27 -9.39 -0.20 -6.23
N ARG A 28 -8.72 0.93 -6.29
CA ARG A 28 -7.63 1.21 -5.35
C ARG A 28 -8.14 1.39 -3.93
N LEU A 29 -9.29 2.03 -3.75
CA LEU A 29 -9.92 2.11 -2.44
C LEU A 29 -10.28 0.72 -1.93
N GLN A 30 -10.80 -0.14 -2.79
CA GLN A 30 -11.15 -1.50 -2.40
C GLN A 30 -9.91 -2.28 -1.97
N VAL A 31 -8.80 -2.13 -2.69
CA VAL A 31 -7.55 -2.80 -2.33
C VAL A 31 -7.08 -2.30 -0.97
N MET A 32 -7.11 -1.00 -0.74
CA MET A 32 -6.69 -0.45 0.56
C MET A 32 -7.53 -1.03 1.70
N GLU A 33 -8.83 -1.20 1.47
CA GLU A 33 -9.71 -1.81 2.46
C GLU A 33 -9.32 -3.26 2.73
N TRP A 34 -9.09 -4.05 1.68
CA TRP A 34 -8.70 -5.45 1.83
C TRP A 34 -7.36 -5.59 2.54
N LEU A 35 -6.41 -4.73 2.23
CA LEU A 35 -5.08 -4.80 2.83
C LEU A 35 -5.06 -4.39 4.30
N LYS A 36 -6.15 -3.80 4.78
CA LYS A 36 -6.30 -3.44 6.18
C LYS A 36 -6.36 -4.69 7.06
N ALA A 37 -6.98 -5.75 6.55
CA ALA A 37 -7.11 -7.02 7.28
C ALA A 37 -6.94 -8.17 6.28
N PRO A 38 -5.71 -8.41 5.80
CA PRO A 38 -5.51 -9.32 4.66
C PRO A 38 -5.91 -10.76 4.95
N THR A 39 -5.80 -11.22 6.19
CA THR A 39 -6.18 -12.59 6.52
C THR A 39 -7.68 -12.82 6.46
N ARG A 40 -8.48 -11.75 6.46
CA ARG A 40 -9.93 -11.85 6.33
C ARG A 40 -10.37 -11.91 4.88
N HIS A 41 -9.52 -11.49 3.96
CA HIS A 41 -9.91 -11.31 2.56
C HIS A 41 -9.17 -12.20 1.58
N PHE A 42 -8.03 -12.77 1.98
CA PHE A 42 -7.20 -13.56 1.09
C PHE A 42 -6.86 -14.90 1.72
N PRO A 43 -6.74 -15.95 0.89
CA PRO A 43 -6.31 -17.26 1.39
C PRO A 43 -4.82 -17.23 1.75
N PRO A 44 -4.34 -18.21 2.53
CA PRO A 44 -2.90 -18.31 2.80
C PRO A 44 -2.11 -18.40 1.50
N GLN A 45 -0.92 -17.85 1.51
CA GLN A 45 -0.03 -17.83 0.35
C GLN A 45 1.03 -18.92 0.48
N VAL A 46 1.48 -19.41 -0.67
CA VAL A 46 2.59 -20.37 -0.70
C VAL A 46 3.89 -19.65 -0.37
N GLU A 47 4.14 -18.51 -1.07
CA GLU A 47 5.29 -17.67 -0.79
C GLU A 47 4.82 -16.46 -0.01
N GLY A 48 5.59 -16.08 1.01
CA GLY A 48 5.29 -14.89 1.79
C GLY A 48 4.14 -15.06 2.77
N ASP A 49 4.16 -14.23 3.79
CA ASP A 49 3.12 -14.20 4.82
C ASP A 49 2.23 -12.98 4.59
N LEU A 50 0.91 -13.19 4.62
CA LEU A 50 -0.05 -12.11 4.31
C LEU A 50 0.15 -10.86 5.16
N GLN A 51 0.47 -11.03 6.44
CA GLN A 51 0.64 -9.89 7.34
C GLN A 51 2.05 -9.34 7.35
N ARG A 52 3.05 -10.22 7.42
CA ARG A 52 4.45 -9.80 7.48
C ARG A 52 4.93 -9.24 6.15
N ASP A 53 4.68 -9.95 5.07
CA ASP A 53 5.21 -9.59 3.75
C ASP A 53 4.21 -8.81 2.91
N GLY A 54 2.93 -9.04 3.12
CA GLY A 54 1.87 -8.43 2.32
C GLY A 54 1.21 -9.43 1.40
N VAL A 55 0.34 -8.93 0.53
CA VAL A 55 -0.49 -9.75 -0.35
C VAL A 55 0.09 -9.76 -1.76
N CYS A 56 0.22 -10.95 -2.33
CA CYS A 56 0.73 -11.13 -3.69
C CYS A 56 -0.20 -10.44 -4.70
N GLY A 57 0.41 -9.76 -5.67
CA GLY A 57 -0.35 -9.08 -6.71
C GLY A 57 -1.27 -10.01 -7.48
N ALA A 58 -0.88 -11.28 -7.63
CA ALA A 58 -1.73 -12.26 -8.32
C ALA A 58 -3.03 -12.50 -7.56
N LEU A 59 -2.99 -12.54 -6.22
CA LEU A 59 -4.20 -12.69 -5.42
C LEU A 59 -5.09 -11.47 -5.49
N ILE A 60 -4.48 -10.29 -5.54
CA ILE A 60 -5.24 -9.05 -5.69
C ILE A 60 -5.95 -9.04 -7.04
N ALA A 61 -5.23 -9.45 -8.10
CA ALA A 61 -5.80 -9.51 -9.44
C ALA A 61 -6.99 -10.46 -9.48
N GLU A 62 -6.84 -11.63 -8.89
CA GLU A 62 -7.92 -12.61 -8.85
C GLU A 62 -9.15 -12.06 -8.13
N LYS A 63 -8.95 -11.44 -6.98
CA LYS A 63 -10.06 -10.94 -6.19
C LYS A 63 -10.74 -9.75 -6.86
N LEU A 64 -9.99 -8.89 -7.52
CA LEU A 64 -10.57 -7.77 -8.29
C LEU A 64 -11.22 -8.23 -9.59
N GLY A 65 -10.84 -9.40 -10.09
CA GLY A 65 -11.34 -9.88 -11.37
C GLY A 65 -10.72 -9.16 -12.55
N VAL A 66 -9.47 -8.73 -12.43
CA VAL A 66 -8.76 -8.02 -13.51
C VAL A 66 -7.43 -8.70 -13.78
N SER A 67 -6.75 -8.28 -14.85
CA SER A 67 -5.46 -8.86 -15.21
C SER A 67 -4.36 -8.39 -14.27
N GLN A 68 -3.25 -9.15 -14.21
CA GLN A 68 -2.11 -8.75 -13.39
C GLN A 68 -1.47 -7.44 -13.86
N PRO A 69 -1.34 -7.17 -15.18
CA PRO A 69 -0.86 -5.85 -15.61
C PRO A 69 -1.73 -4.70 -15.11
N THR A 70 -3.05 -4.89 -15.07
CA THR A 70 -3.96 -3.87 -14.54
C THR A 70 -3.71 -3.64 -13.06
N VAL A 71 -3.54 -4.72 -12.28
CA VAL A 71 -3.21 -4.60 -10.86
C VAL A 71 -1.87 -3.91 -10.69
N SER A 72 -0.86 -4.29 -11.49
CA SER A 72 0.46 -3.67 -11.39
C SER A 72 0.37 -2.16 -11.54
N GLU A 73 -0.47 -1.68 -12.46
CA GLU A 73 -0.63 -0.25 -12.67
C GLU A 73 -1.32 0.40 -11.46
N HIS A 74 -2.38 -0.21 -10.94
CA HIS A 74 -3.03 0.30 -9.74
C HIS A 74 -2.06 0.36 -8.56
N MET A 75 -1.31 -0.72 -8.37
CA MET A 75 -0.39 -0.79 -7.24
C MET A 75 0.79 0.17 -7.41
N ARG A 76 1.23 0.41 -8.66
CA ARG A 76 2.28 1.38 -8.92
C ARG A 76 1.90 2.76 -8.39
N LEU A 77 0.66 3.16 -8.60
CA LEU A 77 0.19 4.45 -8.11
C LEU A 77 0.14 4.50 -6.58
N LEU A 78 -0.33 3.42 -5.95
CA LEU A 78 -0.38 3.34 -4.50
C LEU A 78 1.02 3.33 -3.88
N VAL A 79 1.96 2.62 -4.50
CA VAL A 79 3.34 2.56 -4.01
C VAL A 79 4.01 3.93 -4.21
N SER A 80 3.80 4.54 -5.37
CA SER A 80 4.38 5.84 -5.69
C SER A 80 3.92 6.92 -4.71
N SER A 81 2.68 6.82 -4.24
CA SER A 81 2.14 7.78 -3.25
C SER A 81 2.69 7.55 -1.85
N GLY A 82 3.29 6.40 -1.59
CA GLY A 82 3.77 6.02 -0.28
C GLY A 82 2.74 5.30 0.59
N LEU A 83 1.48 5.20 0.14
CA LEU A 83 0.43 4.57 0.94
C LEU A 83 0.58 3.06 1.05
N VAL A 84 1.31 2.45 0.12
CA VAL A 84 1.56 1.02 0.07
C VAL A 84 3.05 0.80 -0.15
N THR A 85 3.59 -0.25 0.45
CA THR A 85 4.95 -0.69 0.16
C THR A 85 4.89 -1.97 -0.67
N ALA A 86 5.90 -2.16 -1.50
CA ALA A 86 6.05 -3.36 -2.31
C ALA A 86 7.30 -4.09 -1.89
N LYS A 87 7.22 -5.41 -1.82
CA LYS A 87 8.34 -6.26 -1.46
C LYS A 87 8.42 -7.40 -2.46
N LYS A 88 9.59 -7.63 -3.02
CA LYS A 88 9.76 -8.70 -3.97
C LYS A 88 10.41 -9.90 -3.31
N ILE A 89 9.79 -11.06 -3.46
CA ILE A 89 10.32 -12.34 -3.00
C ILE A 89 10.29 -13.26 -4.22
N LYS A 90 11.47 -13.66 -4.71
CA LYS A 90 11.59 -14.43 -5.95
C LYS A 90 10.96 -13.63 -7.09
N GLN A 91 10.05 -14.23 -7.87
CA GLN A 91 9.38 -13.51 -8.96
C GLN A 91 8.10 -12.83 -8.52
N TRP A 92 7.73 -12.93 -7.24
CA TRP A 92 6.45 -12.42 -6.75
C TRP A 92 6.61 -11.07 -6.08
N THR A 93 5.65 -10.18 -6.28
CA THR A 93 5.60 -8.89 -5.59
C THR A 93 4.44 -8.90 -4.59
N PHE A 94 4.74 -8.48 -3.36
CA PHE A 94 3.78 -8.46 -2.26
C PHE A 94 3.55 -7.02 -1.83
N TYR A 95 2.31 -6.69 -1.55
CA TYR A 95 1.90 -5.32 -1.24
C TYR A 95 1.31 -5.24 0.16
N LYS A 96 1.70 -4.21 0.87
CA LYS A 96 1.31 -4.01 2.26
C LYS A 96 1.06 -2.54 2.50
N ARG A 97 0.07 -2.23 3.34
CA ARG A 97 -0.22 -0.84 3.72
C ARG A 97 0.96 -0.26 4.48
N ASN A 98 1.23 1.00 4.23
CA ASN A 98 2.26 1.76 4.96
C ASN A 98 1.54 2.60 6.01
N GLU A 99 1.33 2.01 7.18
CA GLU A 99 0.51 2.66 8.21
C GLU A 99 1.02 4.03 8.65
N PRO A 100 2.33 4.25 8.87
CA PRO A 100 2.79 5.60 9.24
C PRO A 100 2.45 6.65 8.20
N VAL A 101 2.60 6.34 6.90
CA VAL A 101 2.26 7.29 5.84
C VAL A 101 0.76 7.52 5.79
N ILE A 102 -0.03 6.45 5.94
CA ILE A 102 -1.48 6.56 5.94
C ILE A 102 -1.94 7.46 7.09
N ARG A 103 -1.37 7.29 8.29
CA ARG A 103 -1.71 8.13 9.42
C ARG A 103 -1.35 9.60 9.18
N ALA A 104 -0.19 9.84 8.58
CA ALA A 104 0.24 11.21 8.26
C ALA A 104 -0.69 11.84 7.22
N PHE A 105 -1.09 11.06 6.21
CA PHE A 105 -1.99 11.53 5.17
C PHE A 105 -3.37 11.87 5.75
N THR A 106 -3.95 10.97 6.53
CA THR A 106 -5.28 11.22 7.10
C THR A 106 -5.26 12.37 8.10
N ARG A 107 -4.16 12.54 8.83
CA ARG A 107 -4.02 13.70 9.73
C ARG A 107 -3.99 15.00 8.95
N ARG A 108 -3.23 15.04 7.85
CA ARG A 108 -3.20 16.24 7.00
C ARG A 108 -4.57 16.56 6.44
N MET A 109 -5.30 15.54 5.98
CA MET A 109 -6.66 15.75 5.49
C MET A 109 -7.54 16.37 6.56
N ARG A 110 -7.45 15.85 7.78
CA ARG A 110 -8.26 16.37 8.87
C ARG A 110 -7.89 17.81 9.23
N GLU A 111 -6.61 18.14 9.15
CA GLU A 111 -6.14 19.48 9.50
C GLU A 111 -6.41 20.51 8.40
N GLU A 112 -6.39 20.10 7.15
CA GLU A 112 -6.50 21.03 6.03
C GLU A 112 -7.91 21.15 5.47
N LEU A 113 -8.78 20.24 5.81
CA LEU A 113 -10.18 20.32 5.42
C LEU A 113 -11.07 20.65 6.60
#